data_dd0d209c12d6f0be5f207be32ca56e95
#
_entry.id   dd0d209c12d6f0be5f207be32ca56e95
#
_cell.length_a   1.000
_cell.length_b   1.000
_cell.length_c   1.000
_cell.angle_alpha   90.00
_cell.angle_beta   90.00
_cell.angle_gamma   90.00
#
_symmetry.space_group_name_H-M   'P 1'
#
loop_
_entity.id
_entity.type
_entity.pdbx_description
1 polymer ?
#
loop_
_entity_poly.entity_id
_entity_poly.type
_entity_poly.pdbx_seq_one_letter_code
_entity_poly.pdbx_strand_id
1 'polypeptide(L)'
;MSELLHQPIFLKDLHQPFFLKESPSIVGDAPPIDVGHLVRLTLGERSVEFQVLELFDHQAEALLGRMREVGPAGVASLAHTLTGSARGIGAWRVAEAAEALERAVAETRELAPALETLDRAVIEARIAICVMLRISALVSAAGN
;
A
#
# COMPACT_ATOMS: atom_id res chain seq x y z
N MET A 1 28.31 9.62 -4.90
CA MET A 1 27.90 10.14 -5.60
C MET A 1 27.61 10.46 -5.64
N SER A 2 27.67 9.97 -5.16
CA SER A 2 27.08 10.50 -5.63
C SER A 2 26.76 10.45 -5.48
N GLU A 3 26.51 9.74 -4.99
CA GLU A 3 25.99 10.02 -5.43
C GLU A 3 25.33 10.04 -5.42
N LEU A 4 25.75 9.49 -4.86
CA LEU A 4 25.09 9.80 -5.34
C LEU A 4 24.71 9.91 -5.03
N LEU A 5 24.95 9.31 -4.52
CA LEU A 5 24.53 9.70 -4.89
C LEU A 5 24.33 9.73 -4.70
N HIS A 6 24.84 9.38 -4.30
CA HIS A 6 24.57 9.68 -4.82
C HIS A 6 24.11 9.39 -4.96
N GLN A 7 23.83 8.52 -4.69
CA GLN A 7 23.30 8.47 -5.37
C GLN A 7 22.78 8.27 -5.56
N PRO A 8 22.81 7.80 -5.35
CA PRO A 8 22.22 7.80 -5.98
C PRO A 8 21.89 7.51 -6.13
N ILE A 9 21.80 6.80 -6.15
CA ILE A 9 21.18 6.71 -6.90
C ILE A 9 20.97 6.78 -7.21
N PHE A 10 21.09 6.28 -7.26
CA PHE A 10 20.71 6.64 -8.08
C PHE A 10 20.40 6.60 -8.53
N LEU A 11 20.42 6.14 -8.49
CA LEU A 11 20.09 6.20 -9.33
C LEU A 11 20.28 5.86 -9.44
N LYS A 12 20.53 5.48 -9.31
CA LYS A 12 20.63 5.24 -9.77
C LYS A 12 20.33 4.91 -9.83
N ASP A 13 20.41 4.30 -9.82
CA ASP A 13 19.83 4.17 -10.18
C ASP A 13 19.36 4.12 -10.49
N LEU A 14 19.39 3.82 -10.59
CA LEU A 14 18.71 3.83 -11.19
C LEU A 14 18.68 3.45 -11.58
N HIS A 15 18.75 2.76 -11.55
CA HIS A 15 18.56 2.34 -12.02
C HIS A 15 18.37 1.62 -11.80
N GLN A 16 18.33 0.95 -11.50
CA GLN A 16 17.99 0.28 -11.34
C GLN A 16 17.38 -0.15 -11.02
N PRO A 17 17.20 -0.73 -10.93
CA PRO A 17 16.51 -1.21 -10.66
C PRO A 17 16.42 -1.45 -9.94
N PHE A 18 16.60 -1.51 -10.00
CA PHE A 18 16.32 -1.40 -9.52
C PHE A 18 15.84 -1.63 -9.06
N PHE A 19 15.61 -2.12 -8.82
CA PHE A 19 14.99 -2.26 -8.52
C PHE A 19 14.53 -2.89 -8.12
N LEU A 20 14.25 -3.39 -7.96
CA LEU A 20 13.89 -4.02 -7.62
C LEU A 20 13.61 -4.70 -6.70
N LYS A 21 13.66 -5.13 -6.05
CA LYS A 21 13.50 -5.63 -5.04
C LYS A 21 13.69 -4.98 -3.94
N GLU A 22 13.99 -4.47 -3.83
CA GLU A 22 14.21 -3.99 -2.99
C GLU A 22 13.87 -3.40 -2.20
N SER A 23 13.81 -3.02 -1.88
CA SER A 23 14.15 -2.67 -0.76
C SER A 23 13.25 -2.16 0.24
N PRO A 24 13.09 -2.79 1.41
CA PRO A 24 12.17 -2.39 2.46
C PRO A 24 12.42 -0.99 3.00
N SER A 25 13.66 -0.56 3.01
CA SER A 25 13.97 0.78 3.50
C SER A 25 13.39 1.85 2.59
N ILE A 26 13.23 1.51 1.31
CA ILE A 26 12.63 2.43 0.35
C ILE A 26 11.12 2.53 0.60
N VAL A 27 10.51 1.43 1.02
CA VAL A 27 9.08 1.41 1.27
C VAL A 27 8.68 2.43 2.34
N GLY A 28 9.54 2.62 3.35
CA GLY A 28 9.26 3.60 4.41
C GLY A 28 9.06 5.01 3.90
N ASP A 29 9.71 5.35 2.79
CA ASP A 29 9.60 6.66 2.17
C ASP A 29 8.67 6.68 0.96
N ALA A 30 8.09 5.53 0.62
CA ALA A 30 7.21 5.44 -0.54
C ALA A 30 5.91 6.18 -0.27
N PRO A 31 5.26 6.70 -1.33
CA PRO A 31 3.94 7.30 -1.16
C PRO A 31 2.92 6.22 -0.75
N PRO A 32 1.82 6.63 -0.11
CA PRO A 32 0.80 5.66 0.29
C PRO A 32 0.23 4.85 -0.87
N ILE A 33 0.12 5.47 -2.04
CA ILE A 33 -0.33 4.78 -3.26
C ILE A 33 0.68 5.11 -4.37
N ASP A 34 1.19 4.07 -5.01
CA ASP A 34 2.10 4.20 -6.15
C ASP A 34 1.26 4.45 -7.40
N VAL A 35 1.12 5.71 -7.77
CA VAL A 35 0.25 6.10 -8.88
C VAL A 35 0.72 5.49 -10.20
N GLY A 36 2.03 5.41 -10.42
CA GLY A 36 2.56 4.78 -11.64
C GLY A 36 2.13 3.33 -11.76
N HIS A 37 2.20 2.59 -10.65
CA HIS A 37 1.76 1.20 -10.64
C HIS A 37 0.25 1.11 -10.92
N LEU A 38 -0.52 2.00 -10.29
CA LEU A 38 -1.98 2.01 -10.48
C LEU A 38 -2.34 2.27 -11.94
N VAL A 39 -1.66 3.24 -12.57
CA VAL A 39 -1.91 3.56 -13.97
C VAL A 39 -1.61 2.35 -14.86
N ARG A 40 -0.50 1.65 -14.59
CA ARG A 40 -0.16 0.45 -15.37
C ARG A 40 -1.18 -0.65 -15.17
N LEU A 41 -1.64 -0.83 -13.94
CA LEU A 41 -2.64 -1.85 -13.63
C LEU A 41 -3.94 -1.62 -14.40
N THR A 42 -4.34 -0.37 -14.52
CA THR A 42 -5.65 -0.01 -15.09
C THR A 42 -5.55 0.43 -16.54
N LEU A 43 -4.36 0.34 -17.13
CA LEU A 43 -4.09 0.78 -18.51
C LEU A 43 -4.52 2.23 -18.74
N GLY A 44 -4.40 3.04 -17.70
CA GLY A 44 -4.73 4.46 -17.77
C GLY A 44 -6.21 4.79 -17.78
N GLU A 45 -7.06 3.79 -17.60
CA GLU A 45 -8.53 3.98 -17.58
C GLU A 45 -8.94 4.61 -16.25
N ARG A 46 -9.34 5.87 -16.30
CA ARG A 46 -9.69 6.65 -15.12
C ARG A 46 -10.80 6.00 -14.29
N SER A 47 -11.83 5.55 -14.96
CA SER A 47 -12.98 4.94 -14.27
C SER A 47 -12.57 3.65 -13.55
N VAL A 48 -11.65 2.88 -14.14
CA VAL A 48 -11.17 1.66 -13.50
C VAL A 48 -10.29 2.02 -12.30
N GLU A 49 -9.46 3.07 -12.41
CA GLU A 49 -8.66 3.52 -11.28
C GLU A 49 -9.54 3.86 -10.09
N PHE A 50 -10.63 4.58 -10.33
CA PHE A 50 -11.54 4.95 -9.25
C PHE A 50 -12.18 3.72 -8.61
N GLN A 51 -12.61 2.78 -9.44
CA GLN A 51 -13.26 1.57 -8.96
C GLN A 51 -12.32 0.74 -8.08
N VAL A 52 -11.08 0.55 -8.51
CA VAL A 52 -10.16 -0.26 -7.71
C VAL A 52 -9.75 0.46 -6.43
N LEU A 53 -9.63 1.78 -6.46
CA LEU A 53 -9.31 2.54 -5.26
C LEU A 53 -10.45 2.46 -4.24
N GLU A 54 -11.69 2.64 -4.69
CA GLU A 54 -12.84 2.54 -3.79
C GLU A 54 -12.98 1.14 -3.21
N LEU A 55 -12.76 0.14 -4.06
CA LEU A 55 -12.85 -1.24 -3.60
C LEU A 55 -11.80 -1.53 -2.54
N PHE A 56 -10.57 -1.08 -2.77
CA PHE A 56 -9.51 -1.28 -1.78
C PHE A 56 -9.83 -0.56 -0.48
N ASP A 57 -10.33 0.66 -0.57
CA ASP A 57 -10.69 1.44 0.62
C ASP A 57 -11.66 0.68 1.51
N HIS A 58 -12.73 0.16 0.93
CA HIS A 58 -13.74 -0.59 1.67
C HIS A 58 -13.19 -1.92 2.19
N GLN A 59 -12.41 -2.61 1.36
CA GLN A 59 -11.86 -3.90 1.74
C GLN A 59 -10.88 -3.77 2.89
N ALA A 60 -10.00 -2.77 2.84
CA ALA A 60 -9.01 -2.58 3.88
C ALA A 60 -9.68 -2.31 5.22
N GLU A 61 -10.71 -1.46 5.22
CA GLU A 61 -11.46 -1.17 6.44
C GLU A 61 -12.11 -2.43 7.00
N ALA A 62 -12.76 -3.20 6.13
CA ALA A 62 -13.46 -4.41 6.55
C ALA A 62 -12.49 -5.45 7.12
N LEU A 63 -11.34 -5.64 6.45
CA LEU A 63 -10.36 -6.61 6.91
C LEU A 63 -9.78 -6.22 8.26
N LEU A 64 -9.45 -4.95 8.44
CA LEU A 64 -8.93 -4.48 9.73
C LEU A 64 -9.95 -4.69 10.84
N GLY A 65 -11.22 -4.38 10.57
CA GLY A 65 -12.27 -4.58 11.55
C GLY A 65 -12.37 -6.03 11.99
N ARG A 66 -12.29 -6.93 11.03
CA ARG A 66 -12.36 -8.37 11.33
C ARG A 66 -11.13 -8.86 12.09
N MET A 67 -9.96 -8.30 11.80
CA MET A 67 -8.74 -8.69 12.52
C MET A 67 -8.85 -8.46 14.03
N ARG A 68 -9.62 -7.46 14.42
CA ARG A 68 -9.80 -7.13 15.84
C ARG A 68 -10.71 -8.11 16.56
N GLU A 69 -11.40 -8.97 15.82
CA GLU A 69 -12.41 -9.87 16.38
C GLU A 69 -12.02 -11.34 16.32
N VAL A 70 -10.89 -11.67 15.70
CA VAL A 70 -10.52 -13.07 15.50
C VAL A 70 -9.19 -13.37 16.20
N GLY A 71 -8.91 -14.66 16.35
CA GLY A 71 -7.65 -15.11 16.94
C GLY A 71 -6.50 -15.04 15.96
N PRO A 72 -5.28 -15.37 16.43
CA PRO A 72 -4.08 -15.19 15.60
C PRO A 72 -4.12 -15.86 14.22
N ALA A 73 -4.67 -17.08 14.13
CA ALA A 73 -4.75 -17.76 12.83
C ALA A 73 -5.63 -16.98 11.87
N GLY A 74 -6.74 -16.41 12.37
CA GLY A 74 -7.61 -15.59 11.55
C GLY A 74 -6.92 -14.29 11.14
N VAL A 75 -6.15 -13.70 12.05
CA VAL A 75 -5.40 -12.48 11.74
C VAL A 75 -4.43 -12.75 10.59
N ALA A 76 -3.71 -13.87 10.63
CA ALA A 76 -2.75 -14.20 9.57
C ALA A 76 -3.44 -14.32 8.21
N SER A 77 -4.59 -14.98 8.18
CA SER A 77 -5.34 -15.16 6.94
C SER A 77 -5.81 -13.83 6.37
N LEU A 78 -6.36 -12.97 7.22
CA LEU A 78 -6.84 -11.65 6.79
C LEU A 78 -5.69 -10.76 6.34
N ALA A 79 -4.56 -10.82 7.05
CA ALA A 79 -3.38 -10.04 6.67
C ALA A 79 -2.84 -10.51 5.32
N HIS A 80 -2.86 -11.80 5.05
CA HIS A 80 -2.44 -12.33 3.76
C HIS A 80 -3.30 -11.78 2.63
N THR A 81 -4.60 -11.77 2.83
CA THR A 81 -5.52 -11.21 1.84
C THR A 81 -5.22 -9.74 1.59
N LEU A 82 -5.00 -8.99 2.66
CA LEU A 82 -4.71 -7.56 2.54
C LEU A 82 -3.38 -7.31 1.84
N THR A 83 -2.37 -8.14 2.11
CA THR A 83 -1.08 -8.05 1.42
C THR A 83 -1.27 -8.13 -0.09
N GLY A 84 -2.04 -9.12 -0.55
CA GLY A 84 -2.30 -9.29 -1.98
C GLY A 84 -3.02 -8.12 -2.59
N SER A 85 -4.08 -7.66 -1.94
CA SER A 85 -4.84 -6.51 -2.43
C SER A 85 -4.00 -5.25 -2.49
N ALA A 86 -3.22 -5.01 -1.46
CA ALA A 86 -2.37 -3.81 -1.38
C ALA A 86 -1.31 -3.82 -2.48
N ARG A 87 -0.68 -4.97 -2.70
CA ARG A 87 0.30 -5.10 -3.78
C ARG A 87 -0.35 -4.85 -5.13
N GLY A 88 -1.57 -5.31 -5.31
CA GLY A 88 -2.28 -5.16 -6.55
C GLY A 88 -2.43 -3.70 -6.97
N ILE A 89 -2.75 -2.83 -6.02
CA ILE A 89 -2.99 -1.42 -6.36
C ILE A 89 -1.79 -0.51 -6.11
N GLY A 90 -0.68 -1.06 -5.63
CA GLY A 90 0.51 -0.24 -5.37
C GLY A 90 0.53 0.41 -4.00
N ALA A 91 -0.20 -0.13 -3.03
CA ALA A 91 -0.16 0.34 -1.65
C ALA A 91 0.95 -0.43 -0.91
N TRP A 92 2.20 -0.14 -1.27
CA TRP A 92 3.34 -0.93 -0.82
C TRP A 92 3.53 -0.91 0.69
N ARG A 93 3.25 0.24 1.32
CA ARG A 93 3.43 0.35 2.78
C ARG A 93 2.41 -0.51 3.52
N VAL A 94 1.18 -0.57 3.01
CA VAL A 94 0.16 -1.46 3.58
C VAL A 94 0.58 -2.90 3.39
N ALA A 95 1.07 -3.25 2.19
CA ALA A 95 1.49 -4.61 1.90
C ALA A 95 2.60 -5.06 2.84
N GLU A 96 3.59 -4.21 3.05
CA GLU A 96 4.71 -4.56 3.92
C GLU A 96 4.26 -4.71 5.37
N ALA A 97 3.40 -3.80 5.83
CA ALA A 97 2.91 -3.88 7.21
C ALA A 97 2.05 -5.13 7.43
N ALA A 98 1.23 -5.49 6.43
CA ALA A 98 0.41 -6.69 6.52
C ALA A 98 1.28 -7.96 6.54
N GLU A 99 2.33 -7.95 5.72
CA GLU A 99 3.29 -9.05 5.68
C GLU A 99 4.00 -9.22 7.02
N ALA A 100 4.38 -8.09 7.63
CA ALA A 100 5.02 -8.10 8.94
C ALA A 100 4.09 -8.70 9.99
N LEU A 101 2.79 -8.41 9.89
CA LEU A 101 1.81 -8.98 10.81
C LEU A 101 1.71 -10.49 10.63
N GLU A 102 1.71 -10.95 9.38
CA GLU A 102 1.72 -12.40 9.12
C GLU A 102 2.94 -13.07 9.77
N ARG A 103 4.10 -12.43 9.62
CA ARG A 103 5.33 -12.98 10.23
C ARG A 103 5.24 -13.00 11.75
N ALA A 104 4.65 -11.95 12.33
CA ALA A 104 4.49 -11.91 13.79
C ALA A 104 3.63 -13.08 14.28
N VAL A 105 2.57 -13.42 13.55
CA VAL A 105 1.74 -14.57 13.89
C VAL A 105 2.56 -15.87 13.78
N ALA A 106 3.28 -16.03 12.66
CA ALA A 106 4.07 -17.23 12.42
C ALA A 106 5.15 -17.43 13.47
N GLU A 107 5.72 -16.33 13.97
CA GLU A 107 6.78 -16.38 14.97
C GLU A 107 6.25 -16.31 16.41
N THR A 108 4.95 -16.36 16.56
CA THR A 108 4.28 -16.32 17.86
C THR A 108 4.70 -15.10 18.67
N ARG A 109 4.86 -13.97 17.99
CA ARG A 109 5.20 -12.71 18.65
C ARG A 109 3.94 -11.97 19.05
N GLU A 110 4.11 -10.95 19.88
CA GLU A 110 3.03 -10.05 20.24
C GLU A 110 2.53 -9.33 18.98
N LEU A 111 1.20 -9.29 18.80
CA LEU A 111 0.64 -8.74 17.56
C LEU A 111 0.33 -7.25 17.62
N ALA A 112 0.19 -6.69 18.82
CA ALA A 112 -0.24 -5.31 18.95
C ALA A 112 0.64 -4.30 18.19
N PRO A 113 1.98 -4.37 18.28
CA PRO A 113 2.81 -3.40 17.55
C PRO A 113 2.63 -3.51 16.03
N ALA A 114 2.55 -4.74 15.51
CA ALA A 114 2.38 -4.95 14.08
C ALA A 114 1.00 -4.49 13.61
N LEU A 115 -0.03 -4.72 14.44
CA LEU A 115 -1.37 -4.24 14.14
C LEU A 115 -1.43 -2.72 14.11
N GLU A 116 -0.75 -2.05 15.04
CA GLU A 116 -0.70 -0.59 15.05
C GLU A 116 -0.03 -0.04 13.80
N THR A 117 1.07 -0.67 13.39
CA THR A 117 1.77 -0.25 12.19
C THR A 117 0.89 -0.40 10.96
N LEU A 118 0.18 -1.54 10.87
CA LEU A 118 -0.72 -1.78 9.77
C LEU A 118 -1.87 -0.78 9.77
N ASP A 119 -2.45 -0.53 10.93
CA ASP A 119 -3.55 0.42 11.05
C ASP A 119 -3.14 1.80 10.53
N ARG A 120 -1.94 2.25 10.92
CA ARG A 120 -1.41 3.54 10.47
C ARG A 120 -1.21 3.57 8.97
N ALA A 121 -0.64 2.51 8.40
CA ALA A 121 -0.40 2.43 6.97
C ALA A 121 -1.73 2.46 6.20
N VAL A 122 -2.73 1.76 6.69
CA VAL A 122 -4.06 1.75 6.05
C VAL A 122 -4.71 3.13 6.13
N ILE A 123 -4.61 3.80 7.27
CA ILE A 123 -5.16 5.15 7.40
C ILE A 123 -4.52 6.08 6.37
N GLU A 124 -3.20 6.03 6.24
CA GLU A 124 -2.50 6.88 5.28
C GLU A 124 -2.93 6.58 3.85
N ALA A 125 -3.07 5.30 3.51
CA ALA A 125 -3.51 4.91 2.18
C ALA A 125 -4.93 5.40 1.92
N ARG A 126 -5.82 5.27 2.89
CA ARG A 126 -7.21 5.69 2.73
C ARG A 126 -7.33 7.19 2.58
N ILE A 127 -6.52 7.96 3.32
CA ILE A 127 -6.48 9.41 3.15
C ILE A 127 -6.03 9.76 1.74
N ALA A 128 -4.99 9.11 1.24
CA ALA A 128 -4.50 9.35 -0.12
C ALA A 128 -5.57 9.01 -1.15
N ILE A 129 -6.27 7.90 -0.97
CA ILE A 129 -7.35 7.52 -1.88
C ILE A 129 -8.45 8.56 -1.87
N CYS A 130 -8.84 9.01 -0.69
CA CYS A 130 -9.87 10.04 -0.56
C CYS A 130 -9.49 11.30 -1.32
N VAL A 131 -8.24 11.75 -1.17
CA VAL A 131 -7.76 12.93 -1.88
C VAL A 131 -7.78 12.70 -3.39
N MET A 132 -7.33 11.54 -3.85
CA MET A 132 -7.30 11.23 -5.27
C MET A 132 -8.70 11.23 -5.88
N LEU A 133 -9.66 10.63 -5.18
CA LEU A 133 -11.04 10.58 -5.64
C LEU A 133 -11.66 11.98 -5.66
N ARG A 134 -11.35 12.82 -4.68
CA ARG A 134 -11.84 14.19 -4.63
C ARG A 134 -11.31 15.03 -5.76
N ILE A 135 -10.00 14.96 -5.99
CA ILE A 135 -9.38 15.73 -7.08
C ILE A 135 -9.99 15.33 -8.41
N SER A 136 -10.21 14.03 -8.61
CA SER A 136 -10.81 13.53 -9.84
C SER A 136 -12.24 14.04 -10.01
N ALA A 137 -13.00 14.08 -8.93
CA ALA A 137 -14.37 14.61 -9.00
C ALA A 137 -14.37 16.08 -9.39
N LEU A 138 -13.43 16.86 -8.82
CA LEU A 138 -13.32 18.28 -9.13
C LEU A 138 -12.92 18.52 -10.57
N VAL A 139 -11.95 17.74 -11.06
CA VAL A 139 -11.48 17.85 -12.45
C VAL A 139 -12.63 17.49 -13.40
N SER A 140 -13.37 16.46 -13.09
CA SER A 140 -14.50 16.02 -13.90
C SER A 140 -15.58 17.09 -13.96
N ALA A 141 -15.90 17.70 -12.82
CA ALA A 141 -16.90 18.78 -12.76
C ALA A 141 -16.43 20.00 -13.56
N ALA A 142 -15.14 20.35 -13.46
CA ALA A 142 -14.61 21.52 -14.16
C ALA A 142 -14.55 21.29 -15.66
N GLY A 143 -14.42 20.02 -16.10
CA GLY A 143 -14.36 19.67 -17.50
C GLY A 143 -15.70 19.72 -18.21
N ASN A 144 -16.77 19.84 -17.46
CA ASN A 144 -18.11 19.98 -18.03
C ASN A 144 -18.48 21.43 -18.16
#